data_77236feaed1b79476969ce439e362203
#
_entry.id   77236feaed1b79476969ce439e362203
#
_cell.length_a   1.000
_cell.length_b   1.000
_cell.length_c   1.000
_cell.angle_alpha   90.00
_cell.angle_beta   90.00
_cell.angle_gamma   90.00
#
_symmetry.space_group_name_H-M   'P 1'
#
loop_
_entity.id
_entity.type
_entity.pdbx_description
1 polymer ?
#
loop_
_entity_poly.entity_id
_entity_poly.type
_entity_poly.pdbx_seq_one_letter_code
_entity_poly.pdbx_strand_id
1 'polypeptide(L)'
;YIGGNDSMDTIKKLSDYALLVGSDIKFMGVPKTIDNDLAVTDHTPGFGSAAKFIAATMKEIIRDGLVYDYPTVTIVEIMGRNAGWLTAASALARGEDCEGVDLIYLPEKVFDIDHFLERVKEIASKGRSMVIAVSEGIKVMDGRYVFELSDHVEFVDAFGHKQLAGSAKF
;
A
#
# COMPACT_ATOMS: atom_id res chain seq x y z
N TYR A 1 -18.71 5.80 16.54
CA TYR A 1 -17.33 6.08 16.14
C TYR A 1 -17.08 5.50 14.74
N ILE A 2 -16.60 6.34 13.83
CA ILE A 2 -16.35 5.95 12.43
C ILE A 2 -14.84 5.97 12.21
N GLY A 3 -14.26 4.86 11.74
CA GLY A 3 -12.82 4.81 11.54
C GLY A 3 -12.30 3.48 11.02
N GLY A 4 -10.99 3.37 10.89
CA GLY A 4 -10.27 2.16 10.45
C GLY A 4 -10.09 1.13 11.57
N ASN A 5 -9.18 0.18 11.36
CA ASN A 5 -8.93 -0.96 12.24
C ASN A 5 -8.62 -0.53 13.68
N ASP A 6 -7.71 0.42 13.89
CA ASP A 6 -7.35 0.92 15.22
C ASP A 6 -8.53 1.59 15.92
N SER A 7 -9.40 2.26 15.17
CA SER A 7 -10.63 2.84 15.68
C SER A 7 -11.60 1.77 16.16
N MET A 8 -11.73 0.68 15.43
CA MET A 8 -12.60 -0.45 15.81
C MET A 8 -12.06 -1.18 17.04
N ASP A 9 -10.75 -1.36 17.15
CA ASP A 9 -10.13 -1.91 18.37
C ASP A 9 -10.34 -0.99 19.58
N THR A 10 -10.21 0.32 19.40
CA THR A 10 -10.49 1.31 20.45
C THR A 10 -11.93 1.24 20.93
N ILE A 11 -12.92 1.17 20.01
CA ILE A 11 -14.33 1.03 20.35
C ILE A 11 -14.62 -0.25 21.12
N LYS A 12 -14.00 -1.35 20.71
CA LYS A 12 -14.12 -2.62 21.44
C LYS A 12 -13.61 -2.48 22.88
N LYS A 13 -12.41 -1.95 23.08
CA LYS A 13 -11.83 -1.72 24.41
C LYS A 13 -12.70 -0.79 25.27
N LEU A 14 -13.24 0.29 24.69
CA LEU A 14 -14.13 1.20 25.40
C LEU A 14 -15.47 0.53 25.80
N SER A 15 -16.04 -0.29 24.91
CA SER A 15 -17.25 -1.05 25.21
C SER A 15 -17.03 -2.05 26.34
N ASP A 16 -15.92 -2.79 26.31
CA ASP A 16 -15.55 -3.74 27.35
C ASP A 16 -15.33 -3.04 28.70
N TYR A 17 -14.66 -1.88 28.70
CA TYR A 17 -14.47 -1.07 29.90
C TYR A 17 -15.78 -0.50 30.44
N ALA A 18 -16.69 -0.02 29.60
CA ALA A 18 -18.01 0.47 30.02
C ALA A 18 -18.81 -0.62 30.76
N LEU A 19 -18.78 -1.85 30.27
CA LEU A 19 -19.39 -2.99 30.95
C LEU A 19 -18.74 -3.25 32.32
N LEU A 20 -17.42 -3.17 32.41
CA LEU A 20 -16.68 -3.38 33.65
C LEU A 20 -17.04 -2.36 34.74
N VAL A 21 -17.22 -1.09 34.37
CA VAL A 21 -17.55 -0.01 35.31
C VAL A 21 -19.06 0.22 35.50
N GLY A 22 -19.92 -0.60 34.88
CA GLY A 22 -21.38 -0.47 34.96
C GLY A 22 -21.93 0.80 34.30
N SER A 23 -21.26 1.29 33.24
CA SER A 23 -21.71 2.47 32.49
C SER A 23 -22.84 2.13 31.52
N ASP A 24 -23.85 3.00 31.45
CA ASP A 24 -24.97 2.88 30.49
C ASP A 24 -24.63 3.34 29.07
N ILE A 25 -23.44 3.86 28.85
CA ILE A 25 -23.00 4.32 27.53
C ILE A 25 -22.90 3.13 26.55
N LYS A 26 -23.55 3.27 25.39
CA LYS A 26 -23.48 2.30 24.30
C LYS A 26 -22.49 2.77 23.26
N PHE A 27 -21.57 1.89 22.89
CA PHE A 27 -20.58 2.15 21.86
C PHE A 27 -20.99 1.46 20.56
N MET A 28 -20.92 2.21 19.45
CA MET A 28 -21.19 1.71 18.11
C MET A 28 -20.02 2.06 17.20
N GLY A 29 -19.44 1.05 16.58
CA GLY A 29 -18.38 1.20 15.58
C GLY A 29 -18.94 1.13 14.16
N VAL A 30 -18.48 2.04 13.30
CA VAL A 30 -18.75 2.01 11.86
C VAL A 30 -17.42 1.94 11.15
N PRO A 31 -17.01 0.76 10.64
CA PRO A 31 -15.71 0.61 10.00
C PRO A 31 -15.67 1.28 8.64
N LYS A 32 -14.53 1.89 8.32
CA LYS A 32 -14.20 2.44 7.00
C LYS A 32 -12.70 2.29 6.75
N THR A 33 -12.33 2.04 5.52
CA THR A 33 -10.93 2.03 5.04
C THR A 33 -10.92 2.15 3.53
N ILE A 34 -9.86 2.71 2.97
CA ILE A 34 -9.62 2.68 1.52
C ILE A 34 -8.87 1.41 1.09
N ASP A 35 -8.31 0.65 2.03
CA ASP A 35 -7.51 -0.55 1.76
C ASP A 35 -8.33 -1.73 1.23
N ASN A 36 -9.66 -1.64 1.35
CA ASN A 36 -10.61 -2.68 0.95
C ASN A 36 -10.39 -4.02 1.67
N ASP A 37 -10.01 -3.98 2.95
CA ASP A 37 -9.64 -5.12 3.77
C ASP A 37 -10.67 -5.50 4.85
N LEU A 38 -11.89 -5.00 4.75
CA LEU A 38 -12.98 -5.39 5.66
C LEU A 38 -13.57 -6.75 5.27
N ALA A 39 -13.72 -7.63 6.25
CA ALA A 39 -14.33 -8.94 6.05
C ALA A 39 -15.78 -8.81 5.55
N VAL A 40 -16.19 -9.72 4.67
CA VAL A 40 -17.57 -9.80 4.12
C VAL A 40 -18.01 -8.50 3.44
N THR A 41 -17.06 -7.75 2.86
CA THR A 41 -17.32 -6.46 2.20
C THR A 41 -16.60 -6.44 0.86
N ASP A 42 -17.36 -6.26 -0.24
CA ASP A 42 -16.78 -6.22 -1.59
C ASP A 42 -16.05 -4.90 -1.84
N HIS A 43 -16.67 -3.78 -1.45
CA HIS A 43 -16.11 -2.44 -1.63
C HIS A 43 -16.27 -1.62 -0.36
N THR A 44 -15.15 -1.27 0.24
CA THR A 44 -15.13 -0.40 1.42
C THR A 44 -15.33 1.08 1.06
N PRO A 45 -15.84 1.90 1.99
CA PRO A 45 -16.03 3.33 1.74
C PRO A 45 -14.72 4.02 1.36
N GLY A 46 -14.71 4.65 0.18
CA GLY A 46 -13.55 5.38 -0.35
C GLY A 46 -12.60 4.56 -1.24
N PHE A 47 -12.69 3.23 -1.25
CA PHE A 47 -11.81 2.38 -2.06
C PHE A 47 -11.92 2.69 -3.56
N GLY A 48 -13.14 2.77 -4.12
CA GLY A 48 -13.33 3.04 -5.54
C GLY A 48 -12.73 4.39 -5.98
N SER A 49 -12.87 5.43 -5.16
CA SER A 49 -12.26 6.74 -5.41
C SER A 49 -10.74 6.69 -5.31
N ALA A 50 -10.20 5.99 -4.32
CA ALA A 50 -8.76 5.80 -4.17
C ALA A 50 -8.16 5.00 -5.33
N ALA A 51 -8.81 3.92 -5.76
CA ALA A 51 -8.39 3.12 -6.91
C ALA A 51 -8.38 3.94 -8.21
N LYS A 52 -9.41 4.77 -8.44
CA LYS A 52 -9.45 5.70 -9.57
C LYS A 52 -8.32 6.72 -9.52
N PHE A 53 -8.05 7.29 -8.34
CA PHE A 53 -6.95 8.23 -8.14
C PHE A 53 -5.61 7.58 -8.48
N ILE A 54 -5.35 6.37 -7.98
CA ILE A 54 -4.12 5.62 -8.27
C ILE A 54 -3.98 5.37 -9.77
N ALA A 55 -5.01 4.85 -10.44
CA ALA A 55 -4.96 4.59 -11.87
C ALA A 55 -4.65 5.85 -12.69
N ALA A 56 -5.25 7.00 -12.35
CA ALA A 56 -5.01 8.27 -13.01
C ALA A 56 -3.59 8.79 -12.76
N THR A 57 -3.16 8.79 -11.49
CA THR A 57 -1.81 9.25 -11.10
C THR A 57 -0.71 8.39 -11.72
N MET A 58 -0.91 7.08 -11.79
CA MET A 58 0.06 6.19 -12.46
C MET A 58 0.21 6.52 -13.94
N LYS A 59 -0.89 6.85 -14.65
CA LYS A 59 -0.80 7.34 -16.04
C LYS A 59 0.02 8.62 -16.16
N GLU A 60 -0.17 9.56 -15.24
CA GLU A 60 0.56 10.83 -15.22
C GLU A 60 2.06 10.57 -15.01
N ILE A 61 2.42 9.75 -14.03
CA ILE A 61 3.82 9.39 -13.71
C ILE A 61 4.48 8.68 -14.91
N ILE A 62 3.78 7.74 -15.55
CA ILE A 62 4.29 7.04 -16.73
C ILE A 62 4.59 8.03 -17.86
N ARG A 63 3.65 8.94 -18.13
CA ARG A 63 3.82 9.95 -19.18
C ARG A 63 4.95 10.93 -18.88
N ASP A 64 5.09 11.35 -17.62
CA ASP A 64 6.19 12.21 -17.20
C ASP A 64 7.55 11.54 -17.45
N GLY A 65 7.68 10.25 -17.13
CA GLY A 65 8.90 9.48 -17.40
C GLY A 65 9.27 9.33 -18.88
N LEU A 66 8.30 9.52 -19.79
CA LEU A 66 8.55 9.39 -21.24
C LEU A 66 9.10 10.68 -21.90
N VAL A 67 9.12 11.81 -21.18
CA VAL A 67 9.61 13.08 -21.74
C VAL A 67 11.13 13.25 -21.66
N TYR A 68 11.82 12.37 -20.94
CA TYR A 68 13.26 12.44 -20.74
C TYR A 68 14.02 11.60 -21.77
N ASP A 69 15.16 12.09 -22.22
CA ASP A 69 16.05 11.41 -23.18
C ASP A 69 16.88 10.29 -22.54
N TYR A 70 16.74 10.05 -21.26
CA TYR A 70 17.44 9.00 -20.52
C TYR A 70 16.43 8.10 -19.78
N PRO A 71 16.72 6.80 -19.64
CA PRO A 71 15.84 5.88 -18.95
C PRO A 71 15.80 6.17 -17.44
N THR A 72 14.62 6.15 -16.87
CA THR A 72 14.38 6.32 -15.43
C THR A 72 13.75 5.09 -14.82
N VAL A 73 13.99 4.86 -13.54
CA VAL A 73 13.29 3.85 -12.73
C VAL A 73 12.51 4.60 -11.66
N THR A 74 11.19 4.58 -11.77
CA THR A 74 10.30 5.22 -10.78
C THR A 74 9.59 4.15 -9.97
N ILE A 75 9.82 4.12 -8.67
CA ILE A 75 9.13 3.22 -7.74
C ILE A 75 8.07 4.03 -7.00
N VAL A 76 6.81 3.60 -7.10
CA VAL A 76 5.67 4.24 -6.45
C VAL A 76 5.17 3.32 -5.34
N GLU A 77 5.38 3.76 -4.09
CA GLU A 77 4.82 3.08 -2.92
C GLU A 77 3.35 3.45 -2.76
N ILE A 78 2.51 2.44 -2.55
CA ILE A 78 1.05 2.58 -2.47
C ILE A 78 0.59 1.99 -1.14
N MET A 79 -0.36 2.66 -0.49
CA MET A 79 -1.00 2.22 0.75
C MET A 79 -1.66 0.85 0.59
N GLY A 80 -1.76 0.13 1.69
CA GLY A 80 -2.36 -1.19 1.79
C GLY A 80 -1.40 -2.19 2.42
N ARG A 81 -1.23 -2.09 3.76
CA ARG A 81 -0.27 -2.88 4.53
C ARG A 81 -0.54 -4.39 4.44
N ASN A 82 -1.81 -4.77 4.51
CA ASN A 82 -2.23 -6.17 4.60
C ASN A 82 -3.03 -6.63 3.39
N ALA A 83 -3.44 -5.71 2.52
CA ALA A 83 -4.23 -5.99 1.33
C ALA A 83 -3.75 -5.13 0.15
N GLY A 84 -3.47 -5.77 -0.96
CA GLY A 84 -2.87 -5.14 -2.14
C GLY A 84 -3.88 -4.54 -3.14
N TRP A 85 -5.13 -4.34 -2.77
CA TRP A 85 -6.17 -3.84 -3.67
C TRP A 85 -5.84 -2.49 -4.32
N LEU A 86 -5.31 -1.54 -3.53
CA LEU A 86 -4.92 -0.24 -4.05
C LEU A 86 -3.70 -0.34 -4.97
N THR A 87 -2.72 -1.15 -4.60
CA THR A 87 -1.55 -1.40 -5.44
C THR A 87 -1.95 -2.10 -6.74
N ALA A 88 -2.84 -3.09 -6.67
CA ALA A 88 -3.39 -3.78 -7.84
C ALA A 88 -4.16 -2.83 -8.76
N ALA A 89 -4.82 -1.78 -8.23
CA ALA A 89 -5.51 -0.77 -9.03
C ALA A 89 -4.56 0.01 -9.96
N SER A 90 -3.25 0.02 -9.71
CA SER A 90 -2.26 0.59 -10.63
C SER A 90 -2.27 -0.07 -12.01
N ALA A 91 -2.69 -1.34 -12.10
CA ALA A 91 -2.87 -2.05 -13.36
C ALA A 91 -3.93 -1.40 -14.28
N LEU A 92 -4.89 -0.69 -13.71
CA LEU A 92 -5.93 0.03 -14.45
C LEU A 92 -5.40 1.27 -15.19
N ALA A 93 -4.13 1.65 -14.98
CA ALA A 93 -3.46 2.65 -15.80
C ALA A 93 -3.29 2.21 -17.25
N ARG A 94 -3.29 0.89 -17.51
CA ARG A 94 -3.18 0.36 -18.86
C ARG A 94 -4.44 0.66 -19.67
N GLY A 95 -4.25 1.12 -20.92
CA GLY A 95 -5.33 1.43 -21.86
C GLY A 95 -4.78 1.66 -23.25
N GLU A 96 -5.61 2.13 -24.16
CA GLU A 96 -5.21 2.46 -25.54
C GLU A 96 -4.10 3.54 -25.59
N ASP A 97 -4.09 4.41 -24.59
CA ASP A 97 -3.22 5.59 -24.48
C ASP A 97 -2.05 5.43 -23.52
N CYS A 98 -1.91 4.26 -22.88
CA CYS A 98 -0.88 4.01 -21.87
C CYS A 98 -0.58 2.51 -21.75
N GLU A 99 0.70 2.14 -21.78
CA GLU A 99 1.14 0.75 -21.63
C GLU A 99 0.94 0.19 -20.20
N GLY A 100 0.72 1.09 -19.22
CA GLY A 100 0.56 0.74 -17.81
C GLY A 100 1.90 0.60 -17.08
N VAL A 101 1.81 0.21 -15.81
CA VAL A 101 3.00 -0.04 -14.98
C VAL A 101 3.74 -1.30 -15.43
N ASP A 102 5.04 -1.32 -15.27
CA ASP A 102 5.91 -2.43 -15.71
C ASP A 102 5.89 -3.60 -14.72
N LEU A 103 5.91 -3.31 -13.43
CA LEU A 103 5.94 -4.31 -12.37
C LEU A 103 4.99 -3.89 -11.24
N ILE A 104 4.32 -4.88 -10.63
CA ILE A 104 3.41 -4.67 -9.48
C ILE A 104 3.76 -5.70 -8.40
N TYR A 105 4.04 -5.21 -7.18
CA TYR A 105 4.37 -6.04 -6.03
C TYR A 105 3.33 -5.87 -4.92
N LEU A 106 2.65 -6.97 -4.59
CA LEU A 106 1.53 -7.01 -3.65
C LEU A 106 1.96 -7.61 -2.31
N PRO A 107 1.35 -7.20 -1.18
CA PRO A 107 1.71 -7.70 0.15
C PRO A 107 1.35 -9.18 0.36
N GLU A 108 0.47 -9.75 -0.49
CA GLU A 108 0.06 -11.15 -0.46
C GLU A 108 1.11 -12.11 -1.03
N LYS A 109 2.16 -11.58 -1.64
CA LYS A 109 3.24 -12.37 -2.23
C LYS A 109 4.56 -12.07 -1.55
N VAL A 110 5.35 -13.11 -1.35
CA VAL A 110 6.74 -12.94 -0.89
C VAL A 110 7.50 -12.11 -1.90
N PHE A 111 8.16 -11.06 -1.43
CA PHE A 111 9.02 -10.21 -2.23
C PHE A 111 10.44 -10.80 -2.26
N ASP A 112 10.87 -11.16 -3.45
CA ASP A 112 12.23 -11.65 -3.73
C ASP A 112 13.06 -10.51 -4.31
N ILE A 113 14.04 -10.05 -3.55
CA ILE A 113 14.89 -8.90 -3.91
C ILE A 113 15.75 -9.24 -5.13
N ASP A 114 16.32 -10.44 -5.20
CA ASP A 114 17.20 -10.82 -6.31
C ASP A 114 16.40 -10.91 -7.61
N HIS A 115 15.23 -11.54 -7.56
CA HIS A 115 14.32 -11.58 -8.70
C HIS A 115 13.86 -10.18 -9.13
N PHE A 116 13.57 -9.29 -8.17
CA PHE A 116 13.22 -7.89 -8.44
C PHE A 116 14.35 -7.20 -9.22
N LEU A 117 15.59 -7.31 -8.72
CA LEU A 117 16.75 -6.69 -9.37
C LEU A 117 17.03 -7.26 -10.77
N GLU A 118 16.82 -8.55 -10.97
CA GLU A 118 16.93 -9.18 -12.31
C GLU A 118 15.87 -8.59 -13.26
N ARG A 119 14.62 -8.46 -12.84
CA ARG A 119 13.56 -7.88 -13.65
C ARG A 119 13.83 -6.41 -14.00
N VAL A 120 14.28 -5.62 -13.02
CA VAL A 120 14.66 -4.22 -13.26
C VAL A 120 15.79 -4.12 -14.28
N LYS A 121 16.85 -4.93 -14.15
CA LYS A 121 17.97 -4.97 -15.10
C LYS A 121 17.52 -5.37 -16.51
N GLU A 122 16.66 -6.37 -16.62
CA GLU A 122 16.11 -6.81 -17.90
C GLU A 122 15.37 -5.68 -18.62
N ILE A 123 14.49 -4.94 -17.90
CA ILE A 123 13.72 -3.85 -18.49
C ILE A 123 14.66 -2.66 -18.82
N ALA A 124 15.56 -2.32 -17.89
CA ALA A 124 16.53 -1.24 -18.09
C ALA A 124 17.44 -1.48 -19.32
N SER A 125 17.80 -2.74 -19.60
CA SER A 125 18.62 -3.09 -20.77
C SER A 125 17.94 -2.74 -22.10
N LYS A 126 16.62 -2.54 -22.10
CA LYS A 126 15.85 -2.10 -23.28
C LYS A 126 15.94 -0.59 -23.53
N GLY A 127 16.63 0.15 -22.66
CA GLY A 127 16.87 1.59 -22.79
C GLY A 127 15.63 2.46 -22.64
N ARG A 128 14.61 1.99 -21.91
CA ARG A 128 13.37 2.75 -21.68
C ARG A 128 13.14 3.00 -20.18
N SER A 129 12.41 4.08 -19.89
CA SER A 129 11.90 4.37 -18.55
C SER A 129 10.93 3.28 -18.09
N MET A 130 10.88 3.03 -16.77
CA MET A 130 9.94 2.08 -16.16
C MET A 130 9.29 2.66 -14.92
N VAL A 131 8.06 2.23 -14.66
CA VAL A 131 7.31 2.55 -13.45
C VAL A 131 6.89 1.27 -12.74
N ILE A 132 7.20 1.20 -11.46
CA ILE A 132 6.97 0.04 -10.60
C ILE A 132 6.03 0.44 -9.47
N ALA A 133 4.93 -0.27 -9.31
CA ALA A 133 4.00 -0.11 -8.19
C ALA A 133 4.33 -1.11 -7.08
N VAL A 134 4.49 -0.63 -5.86
CA VAL A 134 4.86 -1.45 -4.70
C VAL A 134 3.91 -1.17 -3.55
N SER A 135 3.35 -2.20 -2.93
CA SER A 135 2.62 -2.02 -1.67
C SER A 135 3.60 -1.70 -0.53
N GLU A 136 3.20 -0.80 0.37
CA GLU A 136 3.91 -0.54 1.62
C GLU A 136 4.10 -1.80 2.48
N GLY A 137 3.25 -2.80 2.28
CA GLY A 137 3.18 -4.03 3.07
C GLY A 137 3.94 -5.23 2.49
N ILE A 138 4.80 -5.06 1.48
CA ILE A 138 5.58 -6.18 0.93
C ILE A 138 6.55 -6.76 1.95
N LYS A 139 6.65 -8.10 1.97
CA LYS A 139 7.48 -8.85 2.92
C LYS A 139 8.43 -9.78 2.19
N VAL A 140 9.64 -9.89 2.73
CA VAL A 140 10.62 -10.89 2.31
C VAL A 140 10.28 -12.27 2.88
N MET A 141 11.04 -13.29 2.48
CA MET A 141 10.77 -14.70 2.78
C MET A 141 10.69 -15.02 4.28
N ASP A 142 11.44 -14.31 5.11
CA ASP A 142 11.43 -14.49 6.58
C ASP A 142 10.26 -13.77 7.29
N GLY A 143 9.38 -13.12 6.52
CA GLY A 143 8.18 -12.43 7.01
C GLY A 143 8.41 -10.99 7.46
N ARG A 144 9.64 -10.47 7.42
CA ARG A 144 9.92 -9.06 7.68
C ARG A 144 9.41 -8.19 6.53
N TYR A 145 8.97 -7.00 6.86
CA TYR A 145 8.69 -5.98 5.85
C TYR A 145 9.99 -5.50 5.20
N VAL A 146 9.95 -5.12 3.93
CA VAL A 146 11.14 -4.63 3.21
C VAL A 146 11.77 -3.42 3.90
N PHE A 147 10.96 -2.50 4.45
CA PHE A 147 11.47 -1.34 5.19
C PHE A 147 12.23 -1.72 6.49
N GLU A 148 11.98 -2.92 7.06
CA GLU A 148 12.70 -3.41 8.24
C GLU A 148 14.10 -3.95 7.91
N LEU A 149 14.45 -4.05 6.65
CA LEU A 149 15.81 -4.43 6.23
C LEU A 149 16.80 -3.28 6.36
N SER A 150 16.30 -2.05 6.56
CA SER A 150 17.14 -0.88 6.84
C SER A 150 17.38 -0.75 8.35
N ASP A 151 18.61 -0.52 8.76
CA ASP A 151 19.01 -0.35 10.17
C ASP A 151 18.48 0.94 10.82
N HIS A 152 17.69 1.75 10.10
CA HIS A 152 17.25 3.08 10.53
C HIS A 152 15.76 3.20 10.89
N VAL A 153 15.06 2.10 11.14
CA VAL A 153 13.65 2.13 11.55
C VAL A 153 13.52 2.31 13.06
N GLU A 154 13.46 3.55 13.53
CA GLU A 154 13.41 3.88 14.99
C GLU A 154 12.00 4.28 15.49
N PHE A 155 10.99 4.38 14.63
CA PHE A 155 9.70 4.94 15.05
C PHE A 155 8.57 3.92 15.10
N VAL A 156 7.96 3.84 16.28
CA VAL A 156 6.71 3.12 16.53
C VAL A 156 5.62 4.16 16.81
N ASP A 157 4.47 4.04 16.17
CA ASP A 157 3.35 4.95 16.42
C ASP A 157 2.69 4.69 17.79
N ALA A 158 1.73 5.53 18.17
CA ALA A 158 1.02 5.43 19.45
C ALA A 158 0.20 4.11 19.59
N PHE A 159 0.02 3.36 18.52
CA PHE A 159 -0.70 2.08 18.48
C PHE A 159 0.24 0.87 18.47
N GLY A 160 1.55 1.09 18.49
CA GLY A 160 2.56 0.03 18.49
C GLY A 160 2.94 -0.47 17.09
N HIS A 161 2.50 0.21 16.02
CA HIS A 161 2.92 -0.14 14.67
C HIS A 161 4.25 0.54 14.34
N LYS A 162 5.16 -0.20 13.73
CA LYS A 162 6.34 0.40 13.13
C LYS A 162 5.89 1.32 12.00
N GLN A 163 6.40 2.55 11.98
CA GLN A 163 6.08 3.48 10.90
C GLN A 163 6.59 2.93 9.57
N LEU A 164 5.65 2.74 8.65
CA LEU A 164 5.89 2.36 7.25
C LEU A 164 6.20 3.60 6.41
N ALA A 165 6.74 4.65 7.00
CA ALA A 165 6.97 5.88 6.27
C ALA A 165 8.11 5.71 5.27
N GLY A 166 7.84 6.04 4.02
CA GLY A 166 8.66 6.04 2.84
C GLY A 166 10.00 6.76 2.94
N SER A 167 10.83 6.34 3.85
CA SER A 167 12.22 6.77 3.95
C SER A 167 13.16 5.61 4.20
N ALA A 168 12.85 4.42 3.69
CA ALA A 168 13.90 3.47 3.41
C ALA A 168 14.82 4.14 2.40
N LYS A 169 15.80 4.84 2.87
CA LYS A 169 16.90 5.33 2.04
C LYS A 169 17.65 4.08 1.59
N PHE A 170 17.40 3.69 0.36
CA PHE A 170 18.25 2.76 -0.35
C PHE A 170 19.58 3.42 -0.68
#